data_23ddfc6f83ab630b7a024aa2a2bb8f6c
#
_entry.id   23ddfc6f83ab630b7a024aa2a2bb8f6c
#
_cell.length_a   1.000
_cell.length_b   1.000
_cell.length_c   1.000
_cell.angle_alpha   90.00
_cell.angle_beta   90.00
_cell.angle_gamma   90.00
#
_symmetry.space_group_name_H-M   'P 1'
#
loop_
_entity.id
_entity.type
_entity.pdbx_description
1 polymer ?
#
loop_
_entity_poly.entity_id
_entity_poly.type
_entity_poly.pdbx_seq_one_letter_code
_entity_poly.pdbx_strand_id
1 'polypeptide(L)'
;MPLQIPQMSPFGEFLGIEIIDFAEGRATCAIELKDYHFNNGGRVHGGVLSSLADTAAGAAVRSVRPEGKLSATIDLNISFIRPPVGNTLIAKAEVIHVGKKLFRCEISIYCEQKLVAKTNATFMIVDPFRKS
;
A
#
# COMPACT_ATOMS: atom_id res chain seq x y z
N MET A 1 -16.74 -1.12 16.74
CA MET A 1 -15.43 -0.62 17.19
C MET A 1 -14.54 -0.36 15.99
N PRO A 2 -13.88 0.78 15.93
CA PRO A 2 -12.91 1.00 14.87
C PRO A 2 -11.75 0.01 15.03
N LEU A 3 -11.20 -0.43 13.90
CA LEU A 3 -10.04 -1.29 13.91
C LEU A 3 -8.81 -0.50 14.36
N GLN A 4 -7.97 -1.16 15.13
CA GLN A 4 -6.73 -0.55 15.58
C GLN A 4 -5.72 -0.49 14.43
N ILE A 5 -5.16 0.69 14.19
CA ILE A 5 -4.16 0.88 13.13
C ILE A 5 -2.91 0.08 13.49
N PRO A 6 -2.44 -0.81 12.58
CA PRO A 6 -1.25 -1.60 12.85
C PRO A 6 0.01 -0.75 12.82
N GLN A 7 1.05 -1.27 13.46
CA GLN A 7 2.36 -0.64 13.43
C GLN A 7 2.94 -0.71 12.01
N MET A 8 3.55 0.39 11.56
CA MET A 8 4.20 0.43 10.27
C MET A 8 5.47 -0.42 10.28
N SER A 9 5.76 -1.07 9.15
CA SER A 9 7.00 -1.82 8.97
C SER A 9 8.23 -0.88 8.99
N PRO A 10 9.43 -1.44 9.29
CA PRO A 10 10.65 -0.62 9.21
C PRO A 10 10.86 0.06 7.85
N PHE A 11 10.56 -0.66 6.77
CA PHE A 11 10.70 -0.10 5.42
C PHE A 11 9.69 1.04 5.19
N GLY A 12 8.45 0.85 5.63
CA GLY A 12 7.42 1.90 5.52
C GLY A 12 7.79 3.13 6.34
N GLU A 13 8.33 2.95 7.54
CA GLU A 13 8.81 4.06 8.36
C GLU A 13 9.94 4.82 7.67
N PHE A 14 10.89 4.08 7.07
CA PHE A 14 12.00 4.69 6.34
C PHE A 14 11.51 5.59 5.21
N LEU A 15 10.48 5.17 4.49
CA LEU A 15 9.89 5.96 3.41
C LEU A 15 8.95 7.06 3.92
N GLY A 16 8.58 7.05 5.18
CA GLY A 16 7.65 8.01 5.73
C GLY A 16 6.19 7.69 5.44
N ILE A 17 5.86 6.41 5.23
CA ILE A 17 4.48 5.99 4.98
C ILE A 17 3.71 5.95 6.31
N GLU A 18 2.54 6.58 6.33
CA GLU A 18 1.64 6.53 7.47
C GLU A 18 0.29 5.93 7.05
N ILE A 19 -0.27 5.06 7.88
CA ILE A 19 -1.63 4.59 7.70
C ILE A 19 -2.54 5.63 8.36
N ILE A 20 -3.34 6.34 7.57
CA ILE A 20 -4.20 7.41 8.08
C ILE A 20 -5.66 6.99 8.20
N ASP A 21 -6.05 5.88 7.59
CA ASP A 21 -7.39 5.31 7.73
C ASP A 21 -7.29 3.81 7.57
N PHE A 22 -8.00 3.08 8.42
CA PHE A 22 -7.93 1.62 8.46
C PHE A 22 -9.30 1.05 8.82
N ALA A 23 -9.87 0.30 7.90
CA ALA A 23 -11.19 -0.28 8.06
C ALA A 23 -11.21 -1.68 7.45
N GLU A 24 -12.27 -2.42 7.66
CA GLU A 24 -12.40 -3.77 7.13
C GLU A 24 -12.32 -3.77 5.60
N GLY A 25 -11.27 -4.38 5.07
CA GLY A 25 -11.03 -4.49 3.63
C GLY A 25 -10.53 -3.20 2.97
N ARG A 26 -10.20 -2.16 3.74
CA ARG A 26 -9.73 -0.88 3.20
C ARG A 26 -8.64 -0.27 4.05
N ALA A 27 -7.74 0.44 3.40
CA ALA A 27 -6.72 1.22 4.09
C ALA A 27 -6.35 2.42 3.24
N THR A 28 -6.04 3.52 3.91
CA THR A 28 -5.50 4.71 3.26
C THR A 28 -4.15 5.01 3.87
N CYS A 29 -3.15 5.16 3.02
CA CYS A 29 -1.79 5.50 3.44
C CYS A 29 -1.36 6.81 2.80
N ALA A 30 -0.47 7.53 3.46
CA ALA A 30 0.02 8.81 2.99
C ALA A 30 1.54 8.88 3.10
N ILE A 31 2.14 9.64 2.19
CA ILE A 31 3.54 10.04 2.25
C ILE A 31 3.59 11.55 2.08
N GLU A 32 4.27 12.24 2.99
CA GLU A 32 4.66 13.61 2.78
C GLU A 32 5.98 13.60 2.00
N LEU A 33 5.99 14.18 0.79
CA LEU A 33 7.14 14.10 -0.11
C LEU A 33 8.34 14.88 0.42
N LYS A 34 9.49 14.24 0.38
CA LYS A 34 10.80 14.79 0.76
C LYS A 34 11.76 14.62 -0.41
N ASP A 35 12.91 15.26 -0.35
CA ASP A 35 13.89 15.22 -1.43
C ASP A 35 14.29 13.80 -1.81
N TYR A 36 14.40 12.89 -0.82
CA TYR A 36 14.84 11.52 -1.09
C TYR A 36 13.78 10.64 -1.77
N HIS A 37 12.59 11.16 -1.99
CA HIS A 37 11.55 10.45 -2.74
C HIS A 37 11.65 10.68 -4.26
N PHE A 38 12.58 11.53 -4.71
CA PHE A 38 12.66 11.94 -6.09
C PHE A 38 13.80 11.23 -6.83
N ASN A 39 13.60 11.02 -8.13
CA ASN A 39 14.64 10.47 -8.99
C ASN A 39 15.55 11.59 -9.52
N ASN A 40 16.58 11.20 -10.29
CA ASN A 40 17.55 12.17 -10.82
C ASN A 40 16.94 13.17 -11.81
N GLY A 41 15.78 12.86 -12.37
CA GLY A 41 15.06 13.76 -13.27
C GLY A 41 14.12 14.75 -12.59
N GLY A 42 14.09 14.76 -11.24
CA GLY A 42 13.25 15.69 -10.50
C GLY A 42 11.79 15.24 -10.35
N ARG A 43 11.50 13.99 -10.64
CA ARG A 43 10.15 13.43 -10.48
C ARG A 43 10.13 12.44 -9.33
N VAL A 44 8.97 12.24 -8.73
CA VAL A 44 8.81 11.22 -7.70
C VAL A 44 9.21 9.86 -8.29
N HIS A 45 10.10 9.15 -7.59
CA HIS A 45 10.58 7.86 -8.05
C HIS A 45 9.41 6.86 -8.11
N GLY A 46 9.32 6.11 -9.22
CA GLY A 46 8.26 5.11 -9.39
C GLY A 46 8.25 4.06 -8.27
N GLY A 47 9.42 3.75 -7.72
CA GLY A 47 9.56 2.84 -6.59
C GLY A 47 8.86 3.33 -5.32
N VAL A 48 8.75 4.65 -5.14
CA VAL A 48 7.99 5.23 -4.02
C VAL A 48 6.50 4.95 -4.21
N LEU A 49 6.00 5.17 -5.42
CA LEU A 49 4.58 4.91 -5.72
C LEU A 49 4.23 3.43 -5.55
N SER A 50 5.07 2.53 -6.07
CA SER A 50 4.82 1.10 -5.93
C SER A 50 4.93 0.62 -4.49
N SER A 51 5.88 1.15 -3.72
CA SER A 51 6.00 0.82 -2.29
C SER A 51 4.80 1.31 -1.49
N LEU A 52 4.32 2.51 -1.80
CA LEU A 52 3.14 3.06 -1.15
C LEU A 52 1.90 2.22 -1.47
N ALA A 53 1.73 1.84 -2.74
CA ALA A 53 0.61 1.00 -3.16
C ALA A 53 0.65 -0.36 -2.47
N ASP A 54 1.81 -1.02 -2.45
CA ASP A 54 1.98 -2.32 -1.83
C ASP A 54 1.70 -2.27 -0.33
N THR A 55 2.19 -1.24 0.33
CA THR A 55 1.98 -1.06 1.78
C THR A 55 0.50 -0.83 2.10
N ALA A 56 -0.17 0.01 1.32
CA ALA A 56 -1.60 0.27 1.53
C ALA A 56 -2.43 -1.00 1.29
N ALA A 57 -2.10 -1.75 0.23
CA ALA A 57 -2.78 -3.01 -0.07
C ALA A 57 -2.55 -4.04 1.03
N GLY A 58 -1.31 -4.17 1.51
CA GLY A 58 -0.99 -5.09 2.61
C GLY A 58 -1.75 -4.75 3.88
N ALA A 59 -1.92 -3.46 4.17
CA ALA A 59 -2.73 -3.02 5.31
C ALA A 59 -4.20 -3.41 5.13
N ALA A 60 -4.76 -3.19 3.93
CA ALA A 60 -6.14 -3.57 3.64
C ALA A 60 -6.34 -5.09 3.80
N VAL A 61 -5.42 -5.90 3.28
CA VAL A 61 -5.47 -7.36 3.41
C VAL A 61 -5.37 -7.76 4.89
N ARG A 62 -4.50 -7.11 5.66
CA ARG A 62 -4.35 -7.41 7.08
C ARG A 62 -5.66 -7.29 7.84
N SER A 63 -6.50 -6.32 7.47
CA SER A 63 -7.77 -6.09 8.17
C SER A 63 -8.79 -7.22 7.98
N VAL A 64 -8.61 -8.07 6.96
CA VAL A 64 -9.57 -9.15 6.62
C VAL A 64 -8.93 -10.52 6.53
N ARG A 65 -7.61 -10.65 6.66
CA ARG A 65 -6.97 -11.96 6.60
C ARG A 65 -7.30 -12.78 7.85
N PRO A 66 -7.27 -14.13 7.74
CA PRO A 66 -7.52 -14.97 8.89
C PRO A 66 -6.55 -14.72 10.04
N GLU A 67 -7.04 -14.80 11.26
CA GLU A 67 -6.22 -14.62 12.46
C GLU A 67 -5.07 -15.64 12.49
N GLY A 68 -3.90 -15.17 12.89
CA GLY A 68 -2.70 -16.02 12.96
C GLY A 68 -2.01 -16.24 11.64
N LYS A 69 -2.56 -15.72 10.54
CA LYS A 69 -1.95 -15.82 9.23
C LYS A 69 -1.26 -14.52 8.85
N LEU A 70 -0.32 -14.63 7.92
CA LEU A 70 0.32 -13.49 7.28
C LEU A 70 -0.07 -13.45 5.81
N SER A 71 0.36 -12.43 5.11
CA SER A 71 0.13 -12.32 3.68
C SER A 71 1.43 -11.94 2.98
N ALA A 72 1.57 -12.40 1.74
CA ALA A 72 2.71 -12.08 0.90
C ALA A 72 2.22 -11.56 -0.44
N THR A 73 2.79 -10.47 -0.91
CA THR A 73 2.49 -9.95 -2.24
C THR A 73 3.07 -10.90 -3.28
N ILE A 74 2.24 -11.43 -4.17
CA ILE A 74 2.71 -12.30 -5.25
C ILE A 74 2.61 -11.65 -6.61
N ASP A 75 1.88 -10.55 -6.72
CA ASP A 75 1.74 -9.83 -7.98
C ASP A 75 1.36 -8.39 -7.68
N LEU A 76 2.05 -7.46 -8.32
CA LEU A 76 1.78 -6.03 -8.19
C LEU A 76 1.95 -5.40 -9.56
N ASN A 77 0.87 -4.86 -10.09
CA ASN A 77 0.87 -4.24 -11.41
C ASN A 77 0.43 -2.79 -11.27
N ILE A 78 1.32 -1.86 -11.59
CA ILE A 78 1.06 -0.43 -11.43
C ILE A 78 1.13 0.28 -12.77
N SER A 79 0.11 1.11 -13.03
CA SER A 79 0.09 2.03 -14.17
C SER A 79 0.34 3.43 -13.67
N PHE A 80 1.40 4.06 -14.17
CA PHE A 80 1.74 5.44 -13.85
C PHE A 80 1.00 6.35 -14.81
N ILE A 81 0.04 7.10 -14.31
CA ILE A 81 -0.89 7.89 -15.13
C ILE A 81 -0.34 9.29 -15.40
N ARG A 82 0.22 9.92 -14.39
CA ARG A 82 0.84 11.24 -14.50
C ARG A 82 1.87 11.43 -13.40
N PRO A 83 2.90 12.26 -13.62
CA PRO A 83 3.84 12.54 -12.55
C PRO A 83 3.15 13.28 -11.40
N PRO A 84 3.37 12.87 -10.16
CA PRO A 84 2.85 13.62 -9.02
C PRO A 84 3.44 15.03 -8.96
N VAL A 85 2.58 16.01 -8.76
CA VAL A 85 2.97 17.41 -8.56
C VAL A 85 2.27 17.88 -7.30
N GLY A 86 3.05 18.14 -6.25
CA GLY A 86 2.52 18.53 -4.95
C GLY A 86 3.34 17.97 -3.80
N ASN A 87 2.79 18.01 -2.60
CA ASN A 87 3.53 17.70 -1.38
C ASN A 87 3.16 16.37 -0.74
N THR A 88 2.00 15.81 -1.05
CA THR A 88 1.48 14.63 -0.36
C THR A 88 0.94 13.62 -1.34
N LEU A 89 1.34 12.36 -1.17
CA LEU A 89 0.75 11.23 -1.88
C LEU A 89 -0.24 10.54 -0.95
N ILE A 90 -1.40 10.18 -1.51
CA ILE A 90 -2.43 9.42 -0.79
C ILE A 90 -2.75 8.16 -1.59
N ALA A 91 -2.60 7.00 -0.97
CA ALA A 91 -2.98 5.73 -1.58
C ALA A 91 -4.21 5.18 -0.88
N LYS A 92 -5.24 4.88 -1.65
CA LYS A 92 -6.47 4.25 -1.15
C LYS A 92 -6.54 2.84 -1.67
N ALA A 93 -6.49 1.86 -0.78
CA ALA A 93 -6.52 0.45 -1.10
C ALA A 93 -7.82 -0.19 -0.67
N GLU A 94 -8.32 -1.09 -1.51
CA GLU A 94 -9.53 -1.86 -1.23
C GLU A 94 -9.33 -3.30 -1.63
N VAL A 95 -9.71 -4.24 -0.75
CA VAL A 95 -9.75 -5.65 -1.08
C VAL A 95 -11.03 -5.89 -1.87
N ILE A 96 -10.88 -6.31 -3.13
CA ILE A 96 -12.02 -6.53 -4.03
C ILE A 96 -12.43 -8.00 -4.13
N HIS A 97 -11.58 -8.91 -3.68
CA HIS A 97 -11.89 -10.33 -3.67
C HIS A 97 -11.13 -11.03 -2.54
N VAL A 98 -11.86 -11.79 -1.75
CA VAL A 98 -11.32 -12.60 -0.65
C VAL A 98 -11.51 -14.06 -1.01
N GLY A 99 -10.43 -14.72 -1.44
CA GLY A 99 -10.43 -16.15 -1.73
C GLY A 99 -9.95 -16.95 -0.52
N LYS A 100 -9.79 -18.26 -0.70
CA LYS A 100 -9.26 -19.13 0.35
C LYS A 100 -7.78 -18.85 0.62
N LYS A 101 -7.01 -18.61 -0.44
CA LYS A 101 -5.57 -18.37 -0.36
C LYS A 101 -5.14 -17.07 -1.00
N LEU A 102 -5.91 -16.55 -1.95
CA LEU A 102 -5.55 -15.37 -2.72
C LEU A 102 -6.55 -14.26 -2.48
N PHE A 103 -6.04 -13.08 -2.14
CA PHE A 103 -6.82 -11.86 -1.99
C PHE A 103 -6.41 -10.90 -3.09
N ARG A 104 -7.39 -10.23 -3.70
CA ARG A 104 -7.13 -9.25 -4.75
C ARG A 104 -7.47 -7.85 -4.27
N CYS A 105 -6.60 -6.90 -4.62
CA CYS A 105 -6.75 -5.51 -4.21
C CYS A 105 -6.68 -4.57 -5.39
N GLU A 106 -7.39 -3.45 -5.29
CA GLU A 106 -7.21 -2.29 -6.15
C GLU A 106 -6.72 -1.13 -5.31
N ILE A 107 -5.78 -0.37 -5.85
CA ILE A 107 -5.20 0.77 -5.16
C ILE A 107 -5.18 1.96 -6.11
N SER A 108 -5.63 3.11 -5.64
CA SER A 108 -5.54 4.35 -6.38
C SER A 108 -4.65 5.32 -5.61
N ILE A 109 -3.69 5.93 -6.30
CA ILE A 109 -2.79 6.90 -5.68
C ILE A 109 -3.10 8.28 -6.24
N TYR A 110 -3.25 9.23 -5.33
CA TYR A 110 -3.56 10.62 -5.63
C TYR A 110 -2.46 11.54 -5.13
N CYS A 111 -2.24 12.63 -5.86
CA CYS A 111 -1.41 13.74 -5.39
C CYS A 111 -2.21 15.01 -5.63
N GLU A 112 -2.46 15.77 -4.56
CA GLU A 112 -3.30 16.97 -4.61
C GLU A 112 -4.64 16.69 -5.33
N GLN A 113 -5.28 15.57 -4.97
CA GLN A 113 -6.59 15.13 -5.47
C GLN A 113 -6.60 14.67 -6.95
N LYS A 114 -5.44 14.61 -7.60
CA LYS A 114 -5.34 14.09 -8.98
C LYS A 114 -4.84 12.66 -8.94
N LEU A 115 -5.48 11.78 -9.71
CA LEU A 115 -5.06 10.39 -9.83
C LEU A 115 -3.72 10.31 -10.56
N VAL A 116 -2.70 9.79 -9.88
CA VAL A 116 -1.35 9.68 -10.45
C VAL A 116 -0.95 8.25 -10.78
N ALA A 117 -1.55 7.26 -10.14
CA ALA A 117 -1.27 5.86 -10.43
C ALA A 117 -2.46 4.99 -10.06
N LYS A 118 -2.60 3.88 -10.80
CA LYS A 118 -3.61 2.86 -10.54
C LYS A 118 -2.90 1.51 -10.44
N THR A 119 -3.25 0.73 -9.43
CA THR A 119 -2.53 -0.50 -9.11
C THR A 119 -3.50 -1.64 -8.86
N ASN A 120 -3.13 -2.83 -9.33
CA ASN A 120 -3.77 -4.09 -8.95
C ASN A 120 -2.74 -4.94 -8.25
N ALA A 121 -3.13 -5.60 -7.17
CA ALA A 121 -2.23 -6.46 -6.42
C ALA A 121 -2.93 -7.76 -6.03
N THR A 122 -2.16 -8.83 -5.97
CA THR A 122 -2.62 -10.11 -5.46
C THR A 122 -1.74 -10.51 -4.29
N PHE A 123 -2.38 -10.89 -3.20
CA PHE A 123 -1.71 -11.35 -1.99
C PHE A 123 -2.05 -12.81 -1.76
N MET A 124 -1.06 -13.59 -1.34
CA MET A 124 -1.28 -14.97 -0.90
C MET A 124 -1.25 -15.01 0.62
N ILE A 125 -2.20 -15.73 1.20
CA ILE A 125 -2.25 -15.94 2.64
C ILE A 125 -1.28 -17.06 2.97
N VAL A 126 -0.38 -16.80 3.92
CA VAL A 126 0.71 -17.70 4.25
C VAL A 126 0.82 -17.90 5.76
N ASP A 127 1.49 -18.97 6.17
CA ASP A 127 1.80 -19.19 7.57
C ASP A 127 2.98 -18.31 7.99
N PRO A 128 3.06 -17.93 9.27
CA PRO A 128 4.21 -17.19 9.77
C PRO A 128 5.52 -17.97 9.54
N PHE A 129 6.60 -17.23 9.33
CA PHE A 129 7.93 -17.82 9.22
C PHE A 129 8.26 -18.57 10.50
N ARG A 130 8.79 -19.79 10.36
CA ARG A 130 9.32 -20.54 11.47
C ARG A 130 10.83 -20.34 11.51
N LYS A 131 11.33 -19.96 12.69
CA LYS A 131 12.76 -20.00 12.91
C LYS A 131 13.20 -21.45 13.02
N SER A 132 14.10 -21.86 12.19
CA SER A 132 14.70 -23.19 12.26
C SER A 132 15.70 -23.26 13.40
#